data_40e1877aba881fe34d77823d3486d632
#
_entry.id   40e1877aba881fe34d77823d3486d632
#
_cell.length_a   1.000
_cell.length_b   1.000
_cell.length_c   1.000
_cell.angle_alpha   90.00
_cell.angle_beta   90.00
_cell.angle_gamma   90.00
#
_symmetry.space_group_name_H-M   'P 1'
#
loop_
_entity.id
_entity.type
_entity.pdbx_description
1 polymer ?
#
loop_
_entity_poly.entity_id
_entity_poly.type
_entity_poly.pdbx_seq_one_letter_code
_entity_poly.pdbx_strand_id
1 'polypeptide(L)'
;NRGTSTMLKYLLKRGSYEFRKKLLKQRFVEINVHNYRMIVDLNDPGISRTLIHFGTREKDHIYILNKELSSGNVIIDLGANIGYYALMEANIVGNDGYVYALEPSPSNVDMLRKNISLNNYDGIVEVFQMGASNKTGKEKFYTSEMSNLGTFSPTRYYGKSSMTKSSPSIYIKTTTIPDFIVDKK
;
A
#
# COMPACT_ATOMS: atom_id res chain seq x y z
N ASN A 1 33.37 10.05 1.98
CA ASN A 1 33.03 9.15 3.10
C ASN A 1 31.54 9.00 3.43
N ARG A 2 30.62 9.83 2.90
CA ARG A 2 29.16 9.64 3.13
C ARG A 2 28.59 8.45 2.34
N GLY A 3 29.12 8.13 1.17
CA GLY A 3 28.63 7.06 0.30
C GLY A 3 28.93 5.64 0.85
N THR A 4 30.10 5.43 1.44
CA THR A 4 30.51 4.13 1.99
C THR A 4 29.69 3.75 3.23
N SER A 5 29.36 4.70 4.09
CA SER A 5 28.47 4.48 5.27
C SER A 5 27.05 4.09 4.85
N THR A 6 26.51 4.71 3.82
CA THR A 6 25.17 4.41 3.31
C THR A 6 25.13 3.02 2.67
N MET A 7 26.14 2.66 1.89
CA MET A 7 26.25 1.35 1.25
C MET A 7 26.38 0.23 2.29
N LEU A 8 27.19 0.42 3.33
CA LEU A 8 27.35 -0.55 4.40
C LEU A 8 26.03 -0.76 5.16
N LYS A 9 25.33 0.30 5.53
CA LYS A 9 24.00 0.23 6.16
C LYS A 9 22.99 -0.52 5.28
N TYR A 10 22.98 -0.28 3.98
CA TYR A 10 22.14 -1.00 3.02
C TYR A 10 22.44 -2.51 3.01
N LEU A 11 23.73 -2.88 2.93
CA LEU A 11 24.16 -4.28 2.90
C LEU A 11 23.83 -5.01 4.21
N LEU A 12 24.05 -4.39 5.36
CA LEU A 12 23.71 -4.94 6.67
C LEU A 12 22.20 -5.14 6.81
N LYS A 13 21.40 -4.15 6.40
CA LYS A 13 19.95 -4.22 6.42
C LYS A 13 19.44 -5.34 5.51
N ARG A 14 19.95 -5.43 4.29
CA ARG A 14 19.63 -6.50 3.34
C ARG A 14 20.00 -7.87 3.90
N GLY A 15 21.19 -8.04 4.46
CA GLY A 15 21.63 -9.29 5.08
C GLY A 15 20.74 -9.74 6.24
N SER A 16 20.33 -8.81 7.10
CA SER A 16 19.40 -9.08 8.20
C SER A 16 18.04 -9.60 7.71
N TYR A 17 17.46 -9.00 6.65
CA TYR A 17 16.17 -9.45 6.12
C TYR A 17 16.26 -10.79 5.39
N GLU A 18 17.32 -11.02 4.62
CA GLU A 18 17.56 -12.32 3.99
C GLU A 18 17.75 -13.44 5.03
N PHE A 19 18.47 -13.15 6.12
CA PHE A 19 18.63 -14.06 7.26
C PHE A 19 17.27 -14.39 7.89
N ARG A 20 16.46 -13.38 8.22
CA ARG A 20 15.12 -13.57 8.80
C ARG A 20 14.24 -14.41 7.88
N LYS A 21 14.23 -14.12 6.60
CA LYS A 21 13.44 -14.83 5.60
C LYS A 21 13.87 -16.30 5.47
N LYS A 22 15.17 -16.56 5.31
CA LYS A 22 15.68 -17.90 4.97
C LYS A 22 15.86 -18.79 6.19
N LEU A 23 16.43 -18.24 7.27
CA LEU A 23 16.79 -19.05 8.44
C LEU A 23 15.67 -19.10 9.48
N LEU A 24 15.02 -17.96 9.76
CA LEU A 24 13.91 -17.89 10.71
C LEU A 24 12.55 -18.18 10.08
N LYS A 25 12.48 -18.36 8.75
CA LYS A 25 11.23 -18.55 7.98
C LYS A 25 10.18 -17.47 8.28
N GLN A 26 10.64 -16.29 8.70
CA GLN A 26 9.79 -15.16 9.03
C GLN A 26 9.24 -14.56 7.73
N ARG A 27 7.92 -14.41 7.64
CA ARG A 27 7.26 -13.82 6.48
C ARG A 27 7.01 -12.34 6.65
N PHE A 28 6.54 -11.93 7.80
CA PHE A 28 6.19 -10.55 8.08
C PHE A 28 7.17 -9.93 9.06
N VAL A 29 7.56 -8.70 8.80
CA VAL A 29 8.44 -7.92 9.67
C VAL A 29 7.92 -6.51 9.83
N GLU A 30 8.12 -5.95 11.02
CA GLU A 30 7.89 -4.54 11.27
C GLU A 30 9.14 -3.75 10.90
N ILE A 31 8.95 -2.63 10.20
CA ILE A 31 9.98 -1.68 9.82
C ILE A 31 9.52 -0.25 10.11
N ASN A 32 10.49 0.65 10.30
CA ASN A 32 10.21 2.08 10.32
C ASN A 32 10.29 2.66 8.91
N VAL A 33 9.25 3.35 8.49
CA VAL A 33 9.12 4.03 7.20
C VAL A 33 8.73 5.47 7.49
N HIS A 34 9.60 6.43 7.23
CA HIS A 34 9.45 7.80 7.71
C HIS A 34 9.22 7.84 9.24
N ASN A 35 8.11 8.39 9.69
CA ASN A 35 7.72 8.46 11.10
C ASN A 35 6.70 7.38 11.49
N TYR A 36 6.45 6.41 10.62
CA TYR A 36 5.46 5.35 10.81
C TYR A 36 6.10 4.00 11.03
N ARG A 37 5.40 3.12 11.72
CA ARG A 37 5.70 1.71 11.82
C ARG A 37 4.87 0.97 10.78
N MET A 38 5.50 0.09 10.01
CA MET A 38 4.80 -0.70 8.99
C MET A 38 5.18 -2.17 9.08
N ILE A 39 4.18 -3.04 9.06
CA ILE A 39 4.35 -4.45 8.81
C ILE A 39 4.43 -4.64 7.30
N VAL A 40 5.46 -5.37 6.85
CA VAL A 40 5.69 -5.67 5.43
C VAL A 40 5.96 -7.15 5.23
N ASP A 41 5.67 -7.67 4.03
CA ASP A 41 5.89 -9.08 3.67
C ASP A 41 7.27 -9.26 3.03
N LEU A 42 8.14 -10.06 3.64
CA LEU A 42 9.47 -10.39 3.10
C LEU A 42 9.42 -11.16 1.76
N ASN A 43 8.27 -11.72 1.42
CA ASN A 43 8.06 -12.43 0.16
C ASN A 43 7.52 -11.52 -0.96
N ASP A 44 7.04 -10.30 -0.62
CA ASP A 44 6.53 -9.36 -1.62
C ASP A 44 7.70 -8.68 -2.37
N PRO A 45 7.90 -8.97 -3.67
CA PRO A 45 8.92 -8.31 -4.48
C PRO A 45 8.53 -6.89 -4.92
N GLY A 46 7.33 -6.43 -4.56
CA GLY A 46 6.77 -5.14 -4.90
C GLY A 46 7.10 -4.04 -3.89
N ILE A 47 6.06 -3.48 -3.27
CA ILE A 47 6.20 -2.33 -2.36
C ILE A 47 6.99 -2.67 -1.10
N SER A 48 6.75 -3.85 -0.50
CA SER A 48 7.46 -4.26 0.72
C SER A 48 8.96 -4.28 0.53
N ARG A 49 9.44 -4.88 -0.58
CA ARG A 49 10.86 -4.91 -0.92
C ARG A 49 11.45 -3.50 -1.06
N THR A 50 10.73 -2.59 -1.71
CA THR A 50 11.17 -1.20 -1.89
C THR A 50 11.30 -0.50 -0.53
N LEU A 51 10.30 -0.61 0.33
CA LEU A 51 10.30 0.00 1.66
C LEU A 51 11.38 -0.59 2.58
N ILE A 52 11.60 -1.91 2.53
CA ILE A 52 12.68 -2.58 3.27
C ILE A 52 14.04 -2.00 2.90
N HIS A 53 14.31 -1.82 1.62
CA HIS A 53 15.63 -1.41 1.15
C HIS A 53 15.86 0.09 1.25
N PHE A 54 14.88 0.89 0.86
CA PHE A 54 15.04 2.33 0.70
C PHE A 54 14.32 3.15 1.79
N GLY A 55 13.33 2.58 2.49
CA GLY A 55 12.53 3.28 3.50
C GLY A 55 11.59 4.33 2.91
N THR A 56 11.57 4.48 1.59
CA THR A 56 10.76 5.46 0.88
C THR A 56 10.57 5.06 -0.58
N ARG A 57 9.53 5.59 -1.21
CA ARG A 57 9.29 5.54 -2.65
C ARG A 57 8.58 6.81 -3.11
N GLU A 58 8.62 7.07 -4.41
CA GLU A 58 7.83 8.12 -5.07
C GLU A 58 7.90 9.48 -4.34
N LYS A 59 9.13 10.02 -4.17
CA LYS A 59 9.38 11.25 -3.41
C LYS A 59 8.60 12.46 -3.92
N ASP A 60 8.36 12.54 -5.22
CA ASP A 60 7.59 13.62 -5.81
C ASP A 60 6.12 13.56 -5.39
N HIS A 61 5.56 12.35 -5.27
CA HIS A 61 4.21 12.16 -4.74
C HIS A 61 4.11 12.59 -3.27
N ILE A 62 5.08 12.21 -2.44
CA ILE A 62 5.16 12.65 -1.04
C ILE A 62 5.22 14.19 -0.94
N TYR A 63 6.00 14.83 -1.81
CA TYR A 63 6.07 16.29 -1.86
C TYR A 63 4.70 16.90 -2.20
N ILE A 64 3.98 16.34 -3.17
CA ILE A 64 2.64 16.80 -3.54
C ILE A 64 1.66 16.63 -2.38
N LEU A 65 1.63 15.46 -1.73
CA LEU A 65 0.75 15.21 -0.57
C LEU A 65 0.98 16.26 0.53
N ASN A 66 2.23 16.52 0.89
CA ASN A 66 2.55 17.51 1.93
C ASN A 66 2.23 18.94 1.53
N LYS A 67 2.16 19.25 0.23
CA LYS A 67 1.83 20.58 -0.27
C LYS A 67 0.33 20.82 -0.37
N GLU A 68 -0.41 19.82 -0.82
CA GLU A 68 -1.83 19.94 -1.18
C GLU A 68 -2.78 19.57 -0.03
N LEU A 69 -2.34 18.71 0.91
CA LEU A 69 -3.17 18.27 2.02
C LEU A 69 -2.96 19.12 3.27
N SER A 70 -4.03 19.24 4.06
CA SER A 70 -4.06 20.01 5.31
C SER A 70 -4.89 19.27 6.36
N SER A 71 -4.72 19.65 7.65
CA SER A 71 -5.58 19.18 8.73
C SER A 71 -7.06 19.40 8.40
N GLY A 72 -7.90 18.42 8.74
CA GLY A 72 -9.33 18.44 8.48
C GLY A 72 -9.77 18.04 7.08
N ASN A 73 -8.82 17.75 6.17
CA ASN A 73 -9.20 17.26 4.84
C ASN A 73 -9.84 15.87 4.91
N VAL A 74 -10.76 15.62 3.96
CA VAL A 74 -11.33 14.30 3.70
C VAL A 74 -10.75 13.77 2.39
N ILE A 75 -10.13 12.58 2.45
CA ILE A 75 -9.37 11.99 1.35
C ILE A 75 -10.01 10.68 0.92
N ILE A 76 -9.95 10.38 -0.38
CA ILE A 76 -10.24 9.06 -0.93
C ILE A 76 -8.95 8.52 -1.55
N ASP A 77 -8.30 7.58 -0.87
CA ASP A 77 -7.10 6.87 -1.35
C ASP A 77 -7.53 5.67 -2.20
N LEU A 78 -7.24 5.73 -3.49
CA LEU A 78 -7.60 4.70 -4.46
C LEU A 78 -6.43 3.76 -4.73
N GLY A 79 -6.54 2.54 -4.24
CA GLY A 79 -5.47 1.55 -4.30
C GLY A 79 -4.50 1.72 -3.14
N ALA A 80 -5.03 1.87 -1.93
CA ALA A 80 -4.26 2.12 -0.71
C ALA A 80 -3.18 1.06 -0.41
N ASN A 81 -3.24 -0.10 -1.07
CA ASN A 81 -2.30 -1.19 -0.94
C ASN A 81 -2.10 -1.60 0.53
N ILE A 82 -0.87 -1.65 1.04
CA ILE A 82 -0.56 -1.95 2.44
C ILE A 82 -0.54 -0.71 3.35
N GLY A 83 -0.96 0.47 2.84
CA GLY A 83 -1.14 1.69 3.63
C GLY A 83 0.01 2.68 3.60
N TYR A 84 0.93 2.60 2.62
CA TYR A 84 2.06 3.52 2.56
C TYR A 84 1.64 4.99 2.48
N TYR A 85 0.67 5.32 1.63
CA TYR A 85 0.12 6.66 1.53
C TYR A 85 -0.96 6.93 2.57
N ALA A 86 -1.84 5.98 2.84
CA ALA A 86 -2.90 6.14 3.82
C ALA A 86 -2.39 6.57 5.21
N LEU A 87 -1.22 6.07 5.65
CA LEU A 87 -0.59 6.50 6.90
C LEU A 87 -0.08 7.95 6.84
N MET A 88 0.47 8.38 5.71
CA MET A 88 0.91 9.78 5.53
C MET A 88 -0.28 10.72 5.50
N GLU A 89 -1.30 10.36 4.76
CA GLU A 89 -2.57 11.09 4.64
C GLU A 89 -3.22 11.26 6.02
N ALA A 90 -3.35 10.16 6.78
CA ALA A 90 -3.90 10.18 8.13
C ALA A 90 -3.13 11.12 9.07
N ASN A 91 -1.79 11.10 8.99
CA ASN A 91 -0.95 12.00 9.79
C ASN A 91 -1.13 13.47 9.40
N ILE A 92 -1.32 13.77 8.11
CA ILE A 92 -1.47 15.15 7.64
C ILE A 92 -2.86 15.68 8.01
N VAL A 93 -3.92 14.89 7.77
CA VAL A 93 -5.29 15.35 8.01
C VAL A 93 -5.64 15.42 9.51
N GLY A 94 -4.96 14.62 10.34
CA GLY A 94 -5.14 14.61 11.79
C GLY A 94 -6.53 14.18 12.24
N ASN A 95 -6.86 14.44 13.51
CA ASN A 95 -8.11 14.00 14.13
C ASN A 95 -9.37 14.70 13.60
N ASP A 96 -9.21 15.83 12.93
CA ASP A 96 -10.31 16.60 12.34
C ASP A 96 -10.59 16.20 10.89
N GLY A 97 -9.73 15.37 10.30
CA GLY A 97 -9.82 14.87 8.93
C GLY A 97 -10.21 13.39 8.84
N TYR A 98 -10.31 12.90 7.61
CA TYR A 98 -10.71 11.51 7.37
C TYR A 98 -10.11 10.94 6.08
N VAL A 99 -9.77 9.65 6.07
CA VAL A 99 -9.24 8.94 4.90
C VAL A 99 -10.11 7.72 4.60
N TYR A 100 -10.71 7.70 3.42
CA TYR A 100 -11.39 6.53 2.87
C TYR A 100 -10.40 5.75 2.00
N ALA A 101 -9.88 4.64 2.52
CA ALA A 101 -8.87 3.82 1.84
C ALA A 101 -9.53 2.64 1.11
N LEU A 102 -9.53 2.67 -0.22
CA LEU A 102 -10.08 1.61 -1.07
C LEU A 102 -8.95 0.72 -1.59
N GLU A 103 -9.01 -0.57 -1.29
CA GLU A 103 -8.03 -1.56 -1.77
C GLU A 103 -8.75 -2.85 -2.19
N PRO A 104 -8.58 -3.31 -3.44
CA PRO A 104 -9.26 -4.50 -3.94
C PRO A 104 -8.69 -5.82 -3.40
N SER A 105 -7.38 -5.92 -3.17
CA SER A 105 -6.72 -7.17 -2.78
C SER A 105 -6.99 -7.52 -1.31
N PRO A 106 -7.59 -8.69 -0.99
CA PRO A 106 -7.84 -9.08 0.40
C PRO A 106 -6.57 -9.12 1.25
N SER A 107 -5.46 -9.62 0.70
CA SER A 107 -4.18 -9.71 1.43
C SER A 107 -3.59 -8.33 1.73
N ASN A 108 -3.75 -7.37 0.82
CA ASN A 108 -3.34 -5.98 1.05
C ASN A 108 -4.23 -5.31 2.10
N VAL A 109 -5.55 -5.53 2.04
CA VAL A 109 -6.51 -5.02 3.03
C VAL A 109 -6.17 -5.48 4.44
N ASP A 110 -5.84 -6.77 4.61
CA ASP A 110 -5.43 -7.30 5.92
C ASP A 110 -4.17 -6.62 6.46
N MET A 111 -3.21 -6.37 5.56
CA MET A 111 -1.98 -5.67 5.91
C MET A 111 -2.21 -4.18 6.19
N LEU A 112 -3.03 -3.53 5.36
CA LEU A 112 -3.44 -2.14 5.51
C LEU A 112 -4.07 -1.89 6.89
N ARG A 113 -5.05 -2.70 7.29
CA ARG A 113 -5.69 -2.60 8.60
C ARG A 113 -4.69 -2.75 9.75
N LYS A 114 -3.78 -3.72 9.66
CA LYS A 114 -2.72 -3.91 10.67
C LYS A 114 -1.82 -2.68 10.75
N ASN A 115 -1.46 -2.09 9.62
CA ASN A 115 -0.59 -0.91 9.57
C ASN A 115 -1.29 0.34 10.13
N ILE A 116 -2.60 0.49 9.89
CA ILE A 116 -3.42 1.56 10.46
C ILE A 116 -3.47 1.42 12.00
N SER A 117 -3.84 0.25 12.50
CA SER A 117 -3.93 0.00 13.95
C SER A 117 -2.58 0.13 14.64
N LEU A 118 -1.48 -0.31 13.99
CA LEU A 118 -0.13 -0.18 14.50
C LEU A 118 0.29 1.29 14.77
N ASN A 119 -0.33 2.24 14.06
CA ASN A 119 -0.06 3.67 14.18
C ASN A 119 -1.20 4.44 14.88
N ASN A 120 -2.21 3.75 15.42
CA ASN A 120 -3.38 4.33 16.10
C ASN A 120 -4.22 5.25 15.20
N TYR A 121 -4.37 4.91 13.92
CA TYR A 121 -5.17 5.68 12.96
C TYR A 121 -6.55 5.07 12.67
N ASP A 122 -7.02 4.10 13.49
CA ASP A 122 -8.32 3.43 13.31
C ASP A 122 -9.51 4.41 13.33
N GLY A 123 -9.37 5.55 14.02
CA GLY A 123 -10.39 6.60 14.06
C GLY A 123 -10.34 7.60 12.89
N ILE A 124 -9.28 7.56 12.08
CA ILE A 124 -9.03 8.50 10.97
C ILE A 124 -9.17 7.80 9.62
N VAL A 125 -8.78 6.53 9.53
CA VAL A 125 -8.76 5.77 8.27
C VAL A 125 -9.81 4.67 8.27
N GLU A 126 -10.75 4.72 7.33
CA GLU A 126 -11.72 3.64 7.09
C GLU A 126 -11.34 2.84 5.84
N VAL A 127 -11.23 1.52 5.98
CA VAL A 127 -10.75 0.62 4.92
C VAL A 127 -11.90 -0.12 4.25
N PHE A 128 -12.00 0.04 2.93
CA PHE A 128 -12.96 -0.62 2.06
C PHE A 128 -12.29 -1.64 1.16
N GLN A 129 -12.70 -2.91 1.30
CA GLN A 129 -12.25 -3.96 0.38
C GLN A 129 -13.03 -3.88 -0.93
N MET A 130 -12.65 -2.94 -1.77
CA MET A 130 -13.23 -2.70 -3.09
C MET A 130 -12.27 -1.97 -4.01
N GLY A 131 -12.56 -2.00 -5.30
CA GLY A 131 -11.81 -1.23 -6.29
C GLY A 131 -12.64 -0.08 -6.85
N ALA A 132 -11.98 1.01 -7.21
CA ALA A 132 -12.58 2.05 -8.03
C ALA A 132 -12.61 1.60 -9.49
N SER A 133 -13.76 1.77 -10.15
CA SER A 133 -13.97 1.38 -11.55
C SER A 133 -14.92 2.36 -12.23
N ASN A 134 -15.17 2.16 -13.53
CA ASN A 134 -16.15 2.93 -14.28
C ASN A 134 -17.60 2.49 -14.06
N LYS A 135 -17.81 1.47 -13.23
CA LYS A 135 -19.14 0.97 -12.84
C LYS A 135 -19.14 0.39 -11.43
N THR A 136 -20.25 0.54 -10.75
CA THR A 136 -20.52 -0.11 -9.48
C THR A 136 -21.01 -1.54 -9.70
N GLY A 137 -20.49 -2.51 -8.90
CA GLY A 137 -20.87 -3.91 -9.01
C GLY A 137 -19.81 -4.89 -8.54
N LYS A 138 -19.57 -5.91 -9.35
CA LYS A 138 -18.50 -6.90 -9.14
C LYS A 138 -17.71 -7.08 -10.43
N GLU A 139 -16.39 -7.01 -10.33
CA GLU A 139 -15.50 -7.20 -11.48
C GLU A 139 -14.41 -8.20 -11.17
N LYS A 140 -13.87 -8.80 -12.23
CA LYS A 140 -12.75 -9.70 -12.14
C LYS A 140 -11.47 -8.91 -11.92
N PHE A 141 -10.75 -9.22 -10.85
CA PHE A 141 -9.48 -8.61 -10.48
C PHE A 141 -8.38 -9.66 -10.57
N TYR A 142 -7.36 -9.38 -11.36
CA TYR A 142 -6.20 -10.25 -11.55
C TYR A 142 -5.16 -9.95 -10.49
N THR A 143 -4.81 -10.97 -9.70
CA THR A 143 -3.84 -10.84 -8.62
C THR A 143 -2.42 -11.06 -9.13
N SER A 144 -1.45 -10.46 -8.46
CA SER A 144 -0.02 -10.57 -8.76
C SER A 144 0.75 -11.02 -7.52
N GLU A 145 1.92 -11.63 -7.74
CA GLU A 145 2.90 -11.86 -6.68
C GLU A 145 3.45 -10.56 -6.09
N MET A 146 3.49 -9.49 -6.91
CA MET A 146 3.79 -8.14 -6.44
C MET A 146 2.51 -7.48 -5.92
N SER A 147 2.50 -7.10 -4.66
CA SER A 147 1.32 -6.53 -3.99
C SER A 147 0.73 -5.30 -4.69
N ASN A 148 1.55 -4.55 -5.42
CA ASN A 148 1.18 -3.31 -6.10
C ASN A 148 0.85 -3.46 -7.60
N LEU A 149 0.76 -4.69 -8.12
CA LEU A 149 0.50 -4.93 -9.55
C LEU A 149 -0.83 -5.63 -9.85
N GLY A 150 -1.74 -5.73 -8.89
CA GLY A 150 -3.11 -6.18 -9.15
C GLY A 150 -3.84 -5.27 -10.14
N THR A 151 -4.67 -5.82 -11.03
CA THR A 151 -5.33 -5.05 -12.10
C THR A 151 -6.68 -5.63 -12.52
N PHE A 152 -7.58 -4.76 -13.00
CA PHE A 152 -8.81 -5.17 -13.69
C PHE A 152 -8.58 -5.54 -15.16
N SER A 153 -7.45 -5.14 -15.74
CA SER A 153 -7.12 -5.43 -17.14
C SER A 153 -6.01 -6.47 -17.25
N PRO A 154 -6.27 -7.66 -17.86
CA PRO A 154 -5.26 -8.70 -18.00
C PRO A 154 -4.21 -8.41 -19.06
N THR A 155 -4.34 -7.32 -19.82
CA THR A 155 -3.43 -6.96 -20.93
C THR A 155 -2.37 -5.93 -20.53
N ARG A 156 -2.27 -5.60 -19.25
CA ARG A 156 -1.29 -4.62 -18.78
C ARG A 156 0.10 -5.25 -18.68
N TYR A 157 1.05 -4.68 -19.39
CA TYR A 157 2.48 -5.04 -19.31
C TYR A 157 3.14 -4.28 -18.16
N TYR A 158 3.78 -5.02 -17.24
CA TYR A 158 4.66 -4.45 -16.21
C TYR A 158 6.06 -5.05 -16.39
N GLY A 159 6.84 -4.49 -17.32
CA GLY A 159 8.20 -4.97 -17.60
C GLY A 159 8.22 -6.43 -18.05
N LYS A 160 8.92 -7.30 -17.30
CA LYS A 160 9.01 -8.75 -17.60
C LYS A 160 7.79 -9.56 -17.16
N SER A 161 6.86 -8.99 -16.41
CA SER A 161 5.63 -9.66 -15.93
C SER A 161 4.45 -9.20 -16.75
N SER A 162 3.92 -10.08 -17.62
CA SER A 162 2.65 -9.86 -18.30
C SER A 162 1.54 -10.60 -17.57
N MET A 163 0.47 -9.90 -17.20
CA MET A 163 -0.76 -10.56 -16.80
C MET A 163 -1.55 -10.96 -18.05
N THR A 164 -2.06 -12.18 -18.04
CA THR A 164 -2.89 -12.73 -19.10
C THR A 164 -4.27 -13.07 -18.56
N LYS A 165 -5.22 -13.39 -19.45
CA LYS A 165 -6.56 -13.86 -19.06
C LYS A 165 -6.53 -15.15 -18.21
N SER A 166 -5.43 -15.90 -18.24
CA SER A 166 -5.19 -17.11 -17.43
C SER A 166 -4.52 -16.83 -16.07
N SER A 167 -4.13 -15.59 -15.79
CA SER A 167 -3.55 -15.21 -14.50
C SER A 167 -4.54 -15.44 -13.34
N PRO A 168 -4.06 -15.76 -12.13
CA PRO A 168 -4.90 -15.89 -10.94
C PRO A 168 -5.80 -14.66 -10.76
N SER A 169 -7.06 -14.88 -10.42
CA SER A 169 -8.04 -13.80 -10.35
C SER A 169 -9.14 -14.12 -9.36
N ILE A 170 -9.72 -13.06 -8.81
CA ILE A 170 -10.85 -13.10 -7.88
C ILE A 170 -11.92 -12.12 -8.36
N TYR A 171 -13.16 -12.30 -7.91
CA TYR A 171 -14.21 -11.28 -8.08
C TYR A 171 -14.24 -10.38 -6.85
N ILE A 172 -14.17 -9.08 -7.08
CA ILE A 172 -14.22 -8.07 -6.03
C ILE A 172 -15.35 -7.08 -6.27
N LYS A 173 -15.79 -6.42 -5.21
CA LYS A 173 -16.72 -5.28 -5.32
C LYS A 173 -16.01 -4.11 -6.00
N THR A 174 -16.76 -3.39 -6.84
CA THR A 174 -16.31 -2.14 -7.47
C THR A 174 -17.31 -1.04 -7.21
N THR A 175 -16.84 0.19 -7.22
CA THR A 175 -17.67 1.39 -7.12
C THR A 175 -17.15 2.46 -8.07
N THR A 176 -18.05 3.34 -8.53
CA THR A 176 -17.65 4.60 -9.11
C THR A 176 -17.40 5.62 -7.99
N ILE A 177 -16.58 6.64 -8.24
CA ILE A 177 -16.35 7.68 -7.23
C ILE A 177 -17.63 8.43 -6.88
N PRO A 178 -18.50 8.82 -7.83
CA PRO A 178 -19.80 9.42 -7.51
C PRO A 178 -20.66 8.55 -6.59
N ASP A 179 -20.82 7.26 -6.89
CA ASP A 179 -21.62 6.35 -6.06
C ASP A 179 -21.02 6.21 -4.65
N PHE A 180 -19.70 6.07 -4.55
CA PHE A 180 -19.02 5.95 -3.26
C PHE A 180 -19.23 7.19 -2.39
N ILE A 181 -19.17 8.39 -2.95
CA ILE A 181 -19.36 9.65 -2.20
C ILE A 181 -20.81 9.79 -1.72
N VAL A 182 -21.81 9.40 -2.55
CA VAL A 182 -23.22 9.46 -2.15
C VAL A 182 -23.50 8.61 -0.91
N ASP A 183 -22.88 7.43 -0.82
CA ASP A 183 -23.03 6.52 0.32
C ASP A 183 -22.36 7.04 1.61
N LYS A 184 -21.57 8.13 1.55
CA LYS A 184 -20.78 8.70 2.66
C LYS A 184 -21.33 10.05 3.18
N LYS A 185 -22.50 10.45 2.72
CA LYS A 185 -23.18 11.65 3.20
C LYS A 185 -24.01 11.43 4.46
#